data_168d2a1940686dc6c4713a92865d0192
#
_entry.id   168d2a1940686dc6c4713a92865d0192
#
_cell.length_a   1.000
_cell.length_b   1.000
_cell.length_c   1.000
_cell.angle_alpha   90.00
_cell.angle_beta   90.00
_cell.angle_gamma   90.00
#
_symmetry.space_group_name_H-M   'P 1'
#
loop_
_entity.id
_entity.type
_entity.pdbx_description
1 polymer ?
#
loop_
_entity_poly.entity_id
_entity_poly.type
_entity_poly.pdbx_seq_one_letter_code
_entity_poly.pdbx_strand_id
1 'polypeptide(L)'
;MNCIEITSLEDQGLEVYGTLTEAQLRNKLEPEKGIFIAESPKVIHVALNAGYEPLALLCERKHIKGDAASLIERCGDIPIYTGERELLTSLTGYTLTRGVLCAMRRPMPKPVEEVCRNAHRIAVIDGVVD
;
A
#
# COMPACT_ATOMS: atom_id res chain seq x y z
N MET A 1 2.80 7.81 -17.21
CA MET A 1 3.10 6.63 -16.39
C MET A 1 4.56 6.65 -15.97
N ASN A 2 4.82 6.66 -14.69
CA ASN A 2 6.18 6.71 -14.12
C ASN A 2 6.62 5.30 -13.68
N CYS A 3 7.04 4.50 -14.65
CA CYS A 3 7.42 3.09 -14.44
C CYS A 3 8.92 3.01 -14.13
N ILE A 4 9.26 2.41 -12.98
CA ILE A 4 10.63 2.27 -12.49
C ILE A 4 10.97 0.78 -12.40
N GLU A 5 11.92 0.34 -13.20
CA GLU A 5 12.42 -1.04 -13.16
C GLU A 5 13.32 -1.23 -11.92
N ILE A 6 12.97 -2.20 -11.07
CA ILE A 6 13.77 -2.55 -9.90
C ILE A 6 15.00 -3.35 -10.35
N THR A 7 16.18 -2.91 -9.97
CA THR A 7 17.44 -3.57 -10.26
C THR A 7 18.13 -4.12 -9.00
N SER A 8 17.80 -3.57 -7.83
CA SER A 8 18.33 -3.97 -6.53
C SER A 8 17.27 -3.88 -5.46
N LEU A 9 17.37 -4.74 -4.43
CA LEU A 9 16.50 -4.67 -3.25
C LEU A 9 16.71 -3.39 -2.42
N GLU A 10 17.82 -2.69 -2.66
CA GLU A 10 18.18 -1.45 -1.97
C GLU A 10 17.80 -0.20 -2.77
N ASP A 11 17.10 -0.36 -3.89
CA ASP A 11 16.63 0.78 -4.68
C ASP A 11 15.72 1.67 -3.84
N GLN A 12 15.92 2.99 -3.97
CA GLN A 12 15.21 3.99 -3.18
C GLN A 12 13.68 3.88 -3.36
N GLY A 13 12.96 3.96 -2.26
CA GLY A 13 11.49 3.93 -2.24
C GLY A 13 10.90 2.54 -2.04
N LEU A 14 11.73 1.49 -1.95
CA LEU A 14 11.28 0.11 -1.75
C LEU A 14 11.15 -0.29 -0.28
N GLU A 15 11.65 0.51 0.64
CA GLU A 15 11.68 0.22 2.08
C GLU A 15 10.28 -0.07 2.64
N VAL A 16 9.27 0.63 2.13
CA VAL A 16 7.87 0.49 2.55
C VAL A 16 7.30 -0.90 2.25
N TYR A 17 7.85 -1.61 1.27
CA TYR A 17 7.37 -2.92 0.85
C TYR A 17 8.09 -4.10 1.51
N GLY A 18 9.22 -3.89 2.15
CA GLY A 18 10.02 -5.00 2.64
C GLY A 18 10.74 -4.78 3.98
N THR A 19 11.43 -3.67 4.16
CA THR A 19 12.30 -3.45 5.31
C THR A 19 11.63 -2.77 6.49
N LEU A 20 10.57 -1.99 6.26
CA LEU A 20 9.86 -1.30 7.35
C LEU A 20 8.83 -2.21 8.01
N THR A 21 8.81 -2.18 9.34
CA THR A 21 7.78 -2.85 10.13
C THR A 21 6.45 -2.07 10.10
N GLU A 22 5.34 -2.72 10.49
CA GLU A 22 4.05 -2.04 10.66
C GLU A 22 4.14 -0.81 11.56
N ALA A 23 4.89 -0.91 12.66
CA ALA A 23 5.09 0.22 13.58
C ALA A 23 5.83 1.39 12.90
N GLN A 24 6.85 1.09 12.08
CA GLN A 24 7.57 2.10 11.32
C GLN A 24 6.69 2.72 10.22
N LEU A 25 5.89 1.91 9.52
CA LEU A 25 4.94 2.40 8.50
C LEU A 25 3.88 3.33 9.11
N ARG A 26 3.36 3.02 10.30
CA ARG A 26 2.40 3.89 11.01
C ARG A 26 2.98 5.24 11.37
N ASN A 27 4.27 5.29 11.70
CA ASN A 27 5.00 6.49 12.06
C ASN A 27 4.29 7.31 13.14
N LYS A 28 4.18 6.76 14.37
CA LYS A 28 3.45 7.41 15.47
C LYS A 28 4.02 8.78 15.89
N LEU A 29 5.31 9.00 15.65
CA LEU A 29 5.97 10.28 15.95
C LEU A 29 5.65 11.36 14.93
N GLU A 30 5.45 10.96 13.68
CA GLU A 30 5.09 11.85 12.57
C GLU A 30 3.88 11.24 11.82
N PRO A 31 2.67 11.24 12.41
CA PRO A 31 1.51 10.54 11.87
C PRO A 31 1.12 10.97 10.44
N GLU A 32 1.44 12.19 10.06
CA GLU A 32 1.21 12.72 8.70
C GLU A 32 2.05 12.00 7.63
N LYS A 33 3.12 11.31 8.04
CA LYS A 33 3.98 10.50 7.17
C LYS A 33 3.60 9.01 7.20
N GLY A 34 2.58 8.64 7.99
CA GLY A 34 2.14 7.25 8.12
C GLY A 34 1.66 6.66 6.79
N ILE A 35 1.94 5.37 6.60
CA ILE A 35 1.64 4.62 5.37
C ILE A 35 0.97 3.30 5.76
N PHE A 36 0.12 2.78 4.90
CA PHE A 36 -0.31 1.39 4.93
C PHE A 36 -0.19 0.76 3.54
N ILE A 37 -0.06 -0.55 3.50
CA ILE A 37 0.04 -1.30 2.26
C ILE A 37 -1.29 -1.97 1.96
N ALA A 38 -1.85 -1.69 0.80
CA ALA A 38 -3.02 -2.37 0.26
C ALA A 38 -2.57 -3.43 -0.74
N GLU A 39 -2.99 -4.67 -0.54
CA GLU A 39 -2.64 -5.80 -1.41
C GLU A 39 -3.83 -6.21 -2.28
N SER A 40 -3.57 -6.46 -3.51
CA SER A 40 -4.48 -6.87 -4.59
C SER A 40 -5.24 -5.73 -5.26
N PRO A 41 -5.52 -5.87 -6.57
CA PRO A 41 -6.27 -4.86 -7.32
C PRO A 41 -7.62 -4.52 -6.68
N LYS A 42 -8.35 -5.53 -6.20
CA LYS A 42 -9.67 -5.33 -5.59
C LYS A 42 -9.59 -4.47 -4.33
N VAL A 43 -8.66 -4.76 -3.42
CA VAL A 43 -8.48 -4.01 -2.17
C VAL A 43 -8.02 -2.59 -2.47
N ILE A 44 -7.11 -2.42 -3.42
CA ILE A 44 -6.63 -1.09 -3.82
C ILE A 44 -7.77 -0.25 -4.41
N HIS A 45 -8.63 -0.83 -5.26
CA HIS A 45 -9.82 -0.13 -5.77
C HIS A 45 -10.77 0.31 -4.65
N VAL A 46 -10.99 -0.55 -3.64
CA VAL A 46 -11.81 -0.20 -2.47
C VAL A 46 -11.20 0.98 -1.72
N ALA A 47 -9.89 0.95 -1.48
CA ALA A 47 -9.18 2.04 -0.81
C ALA A 47 -9.28 3.36 -1.60
N LEU A 48 -9.08 3.31 -2.92
CA LEU A 48 -9.23 4.49 -3.80
C LEU A 48 -10.67 5.03 -3.77
N ASN A 49 -11.67 4.15 -3.76
CA ASN A 49 -13.09 4.55 -3.65
C ASN A 49 -13.39 5.22 -2.30
N ALA A 50 -12.69 4.81 -1.24
CA ALA A 50 -12.81 5.42 0.08
C ALA A 50 -12.04 6.75 0.21
N GLY A 51 -11.33 7.18 -0.83
CA GLY A 51 -10.62 8.45 -0.86
C GLY A 51 -9.20 8.41 -0.31
N TYR A 52 -8.62 7.22 -0.11
CA TYR A 52 -7.22 7.11 0.32
C TYR A 52 -6.27 7.50 -0.81
N GLU A 53 -5.22 8.23 -0.44
CA GLU A 53 -4.21 8.73 -1.37
C GLU A 53 -3.17 7.66 -1.70
N PRO A 54 -3.02 7.25 -2.97
CA PRO A 54 -1.96 6.35 -3.37
C PRO A 54 -0.62 7.09 -3.47
N LEU A 55 0.45 6.45 -3.01
CA LEU A 55 1.81 7.00 -3.01
C LEU A 55 2.73 6.33 -4.01
N ALA A 56 2.62 5.01 -4.15
CA ALA A 56 3.39 4.21 -5.08
C ALA A 56 2.74 2.85 -5.29
N LEU A 57 2.99 2.25 -6.45
CA LEU A 57 2.61 0.87 -6.76
C LEU A 57 3.86 -0.01 -6.87
N LEU A 58 3.71 -1.27 -6.49
CA LEU A 58 4.68 -2.33 -6.73
C LEU A 58 3.96 -3.49 -7.41
N CYS A 59 4.40 -3.91 -8.58
CA CYS A 59 3.79 -5.04 -9.27
C CYS A 59 4.76 -5.79 -10.18
N GLU A 60 4.48 -7.08 -10.43
CA GLU A 60 5.19 -7.81 -11.46
C GLU A 60 4.98 -7.14 -12.83
N ARG A 61 6.03 -7.17 -13.66
CA ARG A 61 6.01 -6.54 -14.99
C ARG A 61 4.82 -6.97 -15.85
N LYS A 62 4.42 -8.23 -15.78
CA LYS A 62 3.29 -8.76 -16.56
C LYS A 62 1.95 -8.11 -16.24
N HIS A 63 1.78 -7.56 -15.03
CA HIS A 63 0.52 -6.97 -14.61
C HIS A 63 0.34 -5.51 -15.04
N ILE A 64 1.40 -4.83 -15.49
CA ILE A 64 1.33 -3.42 -15.91
C ILE A 64 0.26 -3.20 -17.00
N LYS A 65 0.22 -4.09 -17.98
CA LYS A 65 -0.77 -4.06 -19.08
C LYS A 65 -1.96 -5.00 -18.86
N GLY A 66 -2.05 -5.60 -17.68
CA GLY A 66 -3.11 -6.53 -17.28
C GLY A 66 -3.88 -6.02 -16.08
N ASP A 67 -3.86 -6.79 -15.00
CA ASP A 67 -4.68 -6.53 -13.80
C ASP A 67 -4.38 -5.21 -13.10
N ALA A 68 -3.18 -4.66 -13.26
CA ALA A 68 -2.80 -3.37 -12.69
C ALA A 68 -3.13 -2.17 -13.59
N ALA A 69 -3.48 -2.38 -14.85
CA ALA A 69 -3.66 -1.28 -15.81
C ALA A 69 -4.69 -0.23 -15.35
N SER A 70 -5.85 -0.68 -14.88
CA SER A 70 -6.90 0.22 -14.38
C SER A 70 -6.51 0.94 -13.09
N LEU A 71 -5.70 0.31 -12.26
CA LEU A 71 -5.16 0.94 -11.04
C LEU A 71 -4.15 2.02 -11.39
N ILE A 72 -3.26 1.74 -12.33
CA ILE A 72 -2.25 2.68 -12.81
C ILE A 72 -2.92 3.95 -13.34
N GLU A 73 -3.97 3.79 -14.14
CA GLU A 73 -4.75 4.91 -14.66
C GLU A 73 -5.39 5.74 -13.52
N ARG A 74 -6.00 5.07 -12.55
CA ARG A 74 -6.67 5.73 -11.41
C ARG A 74 -5.70 6.42 -10.45
N CYS A 75 -4.52 5.86 -10.26
CA CYS A 75 -3.53 6.41 -9.33
C CYS A 75 -2.81 7.65 -9.87
N GLY A 76 -2.89 7.92 -11.16
CA GLY A 76 -2.25 9.09 -11.76
C GLY A 76 -0.73 8.95 -11.85
N ASP A 77 -0.03 10.06 -11.65
CA ASP A 77 1.42 10.13 -11.88
C ASP A 77 2.24 9.80 -10.62
N ILE A 78 2.05 8.60 -10.09
CA ILE A 78 2.84 8.06 -8.98
C ILE A 78 3.89 7.07 -9.47
N PRO A 79 4.96 6.82 -8.69
CA PRO A 79 5.95 5.79 -9.04
C PRO A 79 5.32 4.40 -9.12
N ILE A 80 5.68 3.66 -10.16
CA ILE A 80 5.28 2.26 -10.35
C ILE A 80 6.56 1.42 -10.39
N TYR A 81 6.87 0.79 -9.27
CA TYR A 81 8.00 -0.11 -9.18
C TYR A 81 7.63 -1.46 -9.79
N THR A 82 8.48 -1.98 -10.66
CA THR A 82 8.21 -3.22 -11.36
C THR A 82 9.48 -4.07 -11.49
N GLY A 83 9.30 -5.37 -11.61
CA GLY A 83 10.38 -6.31 -11.79
C GLY A 83 9.85 -7.72 -12.00
N GLU A 84 10.77 -8.68 -12.02
CA GLU A 84 10.44 -10.09 -12.09
C GLU A 84 9.92 -10.60 -10.73
N ARG A 85 9.11 -11.66 -10.78
CA ARG A 85 8.51 -12.28 -9.61
C ARG A 85 9.52 -12.62 -8.51
N GLU A 86 10.65 -13.19 -8.87
CA GLU A 86 11.68 -13.63 -7.93
C GLU A 86 12.26 -12.46 -7.15
N LEU A 87 12.49 -11.32 -7.82
CA LEU A 87 13.00 -10.12 -7.18
C LEU A 87 11.96 -9.52 -6.22
N LEU A 88 10.71 -9.46 -6.63
CA LEU A 88 9.62 -8.96 -5.77
C LEU A 88 9.42 -9.87 -4.54
N THR A 89 9.47 -11.19 -4.73
CA THR A 89 9.40 -12.17 -3.62
C THR A 89 10.54 -11.97 -2.64
N SER A 90 11.76 -11.72 -3.12
CA SER A 90 12.91 -11.43 -2.26
C SER A 90 12.75 -10.12 -1.50
N LEU A 91 12.14 -9.10 -2.11
CA LEU A 91 11.88 -7.81 -1.48
C LEU A 91 10.85 -7.91 -0.36
N THR A 92 9.71 -8.53 -0.63
CA THR A 92 8.58 -8.59 0.30
C THR A 92 8.70 -9.72 1.33
N GLY A 93 9.51 -10.73 1.06
CA GLY A 93 9.65 -11.92 1.86
C GLY A 93 8.56 -12.99 1.63
N TYR A 94 7.63 -12.73 0.72
CA TYR A 94 6.58 -13.69 0.32
C TYR A 94 6.19 -13.53 -1.15
N THR A 95 5.60 -14.56 -1.73
CA THR A 95 5.11 -14.48 -3.11
C THR A 95 3.81 -13.66 -3.16
N LEU A 96 3.79 -12.63 -3.98
CA LEU A 96 2.61 -11.81 -4.21
C LEU A 96 1.56 -12.63 -4.96
N THR A 97 0.58 -13.18 -4.25
CA THR A 97 -0.45 -14.05 -4.84
C THR A 97 -1.32 -13.33 -5.87
N ARG A 98 -1.47 -12.02 -5.73
CA ARG A 98 -2.27 -11.16 -6.62
C ARG A 98 -1.45 -10.11 -7.35
N GLY A 99 -0.14 -10.16 -7.20
CA GLY A 99 0.83 -9.46 -8.02
C GLY A 99 0.92 -7.94 -7.90
N VAL A 100 0.11 -7.29 -7.04
CA VAL A 100 0.09 -5.82 -6.91
C VAL A 100 0.00 -5.39 -5.45
N LEU A 101 0.89 -4.50 -5.04
CA LEU A 101 0.83 -3.77 -3.78
C LEU A 101 0.72 -2.27 -4.05
N CYS A 102 0.01 -1.55 -3.18
CA CYS A 102 -0.04 -0.09 -3.20
C CYS A 102 0.32 0.46 -1.83
N ALA A 103 1.35 1.30 -1.77
CA ALA A 103 1.61 2.12 -0.60
C ALA A 103 0.65 3.31 -0.61
N MET A 104 -0.09 3.49 0.46
CA MET A 104 -1.11 4.52 0.58
C MET A 104 -0.89 5.37 1.83
N ARG A 105 -1.26 6.63 1.78
CA ARG A 105 -1.22 7.54 2.91
C ARG A 105 -2.17 7.05 4.00
N ARG A 106 -1.67 6.87 5.21
CA ARG A 106 -2.50 6.59 6.38
C ARG A 106 -3.16 7.88 6.83
N PRO A 107 -4.48 7.92 6.98
CA PRO A 107 -5.16 9.11 7.50
C PRO A 107 -4.77 9.35 8.97
N MET A 108 -4.86 10.60 9.40
CA MET A 108 -4.67 10.94 10.80
C MET A 108 -5.71 10.23 11.66
N PRO A 109 -5.31 9.61 12.79
CA PRO A 109 -6.25 9.01 13.71
C PRO A 109 -7.24 10.04 14.24
N LYS A 110 -8.53 9.69 14.26
CA LYS A 110 -9.55 10.52 14.86
C LYS A 110 -9.64 10.24 16.38
N PRO A 111 -9.95 11.26 17.20
CA PRO A 111 -10.22 11.02 18.61
C PRO A 111 -11.38 10.05 18.81
N VAL A 112 -11.33 9.23 19.88
CA VAL A 112 -12.39 8.27 20.22
C VAL A 112 -13.75 8.96 20.34
N GLU A 113 -13.79 10.13 20.95
CA GLU A 113 -15.00 10.93 21.12
C GLU A 113 -15.65 11.31 19.80
N GLU A 114 -14.85 11.63 18.78
CA GLU A 114 -15.34 11.95 17.44
C GLU A 114 -15.89 10.70 16.75
N VAL A 115 -15.18 9.58 16.82
CA VAL A 115 -15.59 8.31 16.21
C VAL A 115 -16.89 7.79 16.83
N CYS A 116 -17.04 7.93 18.16
CA CYS A 116 -18.20 7.44 18.90
C CYS A 116 -19.39 8.39 18.88
N ARG A 117 -19.21 9.64 18.45
CA ARG A 117 -20.30 10.62 18.42
C ARG A 117 -21.42 10.17 17.48
N ASN A 118 -22.64 10.12 17.99
CA ASN A 118 -23.83 9.66 17.25
C ASN A 118 -23.76 8.20 16.77
N ALA A 119 -22.82 7.39 17.29
CA ALA A 119 -22.73 5.99 16.95
C ALA A 119 -23.81 5.17 17.67
N HIS A 120 -24.56 4.35 16.93
CA HIS A 120 -25.51 3.38 17.50
C HIS A 120 -24.84 2.03 17.77
N ARG A 121 -23.76 1.73 17.05
CA ARG A 121 -22.98 0.50 17.21
C ARG A 121 -21.51 0.84 17.07
N ILE A 122 -20.67 0.18 17.86
CA ILE A 122 -19.21 0.37 17.87
C ILE A 122 -18.57 -1.01 17.79
N ALA A 123 -17.65 -1.18 16.89
CA ALA A 123 -16.78 -2.35 16.81
C ALA A 123 -15.38 -1.95 17.29
N VAL A 124 -14.81 -2.74 18.17
CA VAL A 124 -13.41 -2.59 18.62
C VAL A 124 -12.62 -3.78 18.11
N ILE A 125 -11.55 -3.48 17.41
CA ILE A 125 -10.65 -4.49 16.85
C ILE A 125 -9.27 -4.28 17.47
N ASP A 126 -8.77 -5.33 18.14
CA ASP A 126 -7.47 -5.28 18.83
C ASP A 126 -6.67 -6.54 18.55
N GLY A 127 -5.38 -6.38 18.26
CA GLY A 127 -4.45 -7.49 18.07
C GLY A 127 -4.76 -8.39 16.87
N VAL A 128 -5.45 -7.88 15.86
CA VAL A 128 -5.76 -8.65 14.64
C VAL A 128 -4.51 -8.79 13.78
N VAL A 129 -4.20 -10.03 13.41
CA VAL A 129 -3.12 -10.40 12.48
C VAL A 129 -3.68 -11.36 11.42
N ASP A 130 -2.98 -11.49 10.29
CA ASP A 130 -3.36 -12.44 9.24
C ASP A 130 -3.28 -13.90 9.69
#